data_3bf9d80cc79f211d6a33fa7345e18c48
#
_entry.id   3bf9d80cc79f211d6a33fa7345e18c48
#
_cell.length_a   1.000
_cell.length_b   1.000
_cell.length_c   1.000
_cell.angle_alpha   90.00
_cell.angle_beta   90.00
_cell.angle_gamma   90.00
#
_symmetry.space_group_name_H-M   'P 1'
#
loop_
_entity.id
_entity.type
_entity.pdbx_description
1 polymer ?
#
loop_
_entity_poly.entity_id
_entity_poly.type
_entity_poly.pdbx_seq_one_letter_code
_entity_poly.pdbx_strand_id
1 'polypeptide(L)'
;AAVCAVSCAAVVSNGNPEEFTAEAATLTGKDAFGITSEMTIGWNLGNSLDASNTSLSYDAAPKKSVTAWGNPEPTKELIDTVHNAGFNTVRIPTTWFTHIYFDEATNTYKVSDVWMNYVKKVVDWAYDQGMFVILNVHHEDFINVAVFTDDTYATAKQKLTGIWSQVSEVFADYDQHLIFEGMNEPRETGNSSNSEWGDGDQNSWNYINKLNKDFVDTIRGQGSAENKERLLMLPGYHAGASEKTVSAIEIPENSGNVAISTHAYTPYFFAMATDEYANHSFPGKSGYGGDYETELETQFNTLKSISDKKGVPIIMGEFSASDFNNTADRARWAQSYLSKAKAAGIPCVLWDNNVAYNAEKGDDGEAHGYIYRMTNTIYPNSSDVLKSMMDTVGVTDYTLPEYKEYEAPAFSWDNVKIGSDWIELYKNQSGLELEAWKPEKVDNMKKYLSEDYMYAVVYDSTVPPAIVMQTSTGTGGWYYTLLNDDKSVDFTAFYTYDDFMSVLKNNNDSASAISDMYVSAHSGDSKIYGVYAVPANSQQPTTEEPTTEPVTEPTTEPTTVTEPTDPTGEAVLKGDVTLDNTVTIADVVLLQKYLIKSEAFTDEQFDRADMNDDSRINIFDAVALRRYVALDESAE
;
A
#
# COMPACT_ATOMS: atom_id res chain seq x y z
N ALA A 1 53.59 31.42 7.68
CA ALA A 1 54.13 30.21 8.25
C ALA A 1 53.72 30.10 9.72
N ALA A 2 52.75 29.35 10.04
CA ALA A 2 52.53 28.77 11.36
C ALA A 2 51.68 27.50 11.15
N VAL A 3 52.31 26.37 11.36
CA VAL A 3 51.76 25.04 11.36
C VAL A 3 51.16 24.83 12.75
N CYS A 4 49.84 24.58 12.87
CA CYS A 4 49.27 24.04 14.08
C CYS A 4 49.01 22.55 13.87
N ALA A 5 49.78 21.73 14.52
CA ALA A 5 49.55 20.32 14.69
C ALA A 5 48.53 20.14 15.81
N VAL A 6 47.39 19.45 15.49
CA VAL A 6 46.47 18.97 16.50
C VAL A 6 46.69 17.46 16.67
N SER A 7 47.13 17.09 17.84
CA SER A 7 47.33 15.73 18.28
C SER A 7 45.98 15.07 18.59
N CYS A 8 45.67 13.94 17.94
CA CYS A 8 44.60 13.05 18.32
C CYS A 8 44.92 12.34 19.64
N ALA A 9 44.14 12.59 20.68
CA ALA A 9 44.08 11.74 21.85
C ALA A 9 42.83 10.86 21.71
N ALA A 10 43.03 9.55 21.62
CA ALA A 10 41.96 8.58 21.65
C ALA A 10 41.38 8.50 23.07
N VAL A 11 40.15 8.90 23.26
CA VAL A 11 39.35 8.59 24.45
C VAL A 11 38.47 7.43 24.11
N VAL A 12 38.73 6.27 24.68
CA VAL A 12 37.78 5.14 24.68
C VAL A 12 36.74 5.47 25.72
N SER A 13 35.54 5.83 25.30
CA SER A 13 34.35 5.89 26.14
C SER A 13 33.42 4.75 25.79
N ASN A 14 33.14 3.91 26.77
CA ASN A 14 31.99 2.99 26.74
C ASN A 14 30.73 3.86 26.77
N GLY A 15 30.08 4.03 25.63
CA GLY A 15 28.81 4.71 25.49
C GLY A 15 27.80 3.76 24.81
N ASN A 16 26.60 3.76 25.31
CA ASN A 16 25.43 3.13 24.70
C ASN A 16 25.30 3.50 23.22
N PRO A 17 24.66 2.67 22.39
CA PRO A 17 24.33 3.09 21.04
C PRO A 17 23.36 4.27 21.13
N GLU A 18 23.86 5.47 20.81
CA GLU A 18 23.01 6.63 20.54
C GLU A 18 22.22 6.32 19.27
N GLU A 19 20.91 6.41 19.38
CA GLU A 19 20.03 6.51 18.22
C GLU A 19 20.52 7.67 17.35
N PHE A 20 21.04 7.35 16.18
CA PHE A 20 21.24 8.33 15.13
C PHE A 20 19.87 8.70 14.58
N THR A 21 19.19 9.64 15.19
CA THR A 21 18.18 10.43 14.50
C THR A 21 18.94 11.33 13.54
N ALA A 22 19.01 10.95 12.27
CA ALA A 22 19.36 11.91 11.22
C ALA A 22 18.32 13.04 11.34
N GLU A 23 18.77 14.26 11.68
CA GLU A 23 17.91 15.45 11.56
C GLU A 23 17.50 15.54 10.09
N ALA A 24 16.23 15.19 9.79
CA ALA A 24 15.68 15.38 8.47
C ALA A 24 15.88 16.85 8.09
N ALA A 25 16.51 17.08 6.95
CA ALA A 25 16.73 18.44 6.46
C ALA A 25 15.37 19.12 6.34
N THR A 26 15.19 20.27 6.98
CA THR A 26 13.92 21.01 6.88
C THR A 26 13.73 21.45 5.43
N LEU A 27 12.66 20.98 4.79
CA LEU A 27 12.26 21.37 3.43
C LEU A 27 11.45 22.67 3.42
N THR A 28 11.15 23.22 4.59
CA THR A 28 10.35 24.43 4.76
C THR A 28 10.95 25.60 3.98
N GLY A 29 10.16 26.18 3.08
CA GLY A 29 10.54 27.32 2.26
C GLY A 29 11.41 26.99 1.04
N LYS A 30 11.66 25.71 0.74
CA LYS A 30 12.28 25.31 -0.54
C LYS A 30 11.24 25.42 -1.67
N ASP A 31 11.71 25.89 -2.82
CA ASP A 31 10.93 25.82 -4.05
C ASP A 31 10.97 24.40 -4.66
N ALA A 32 10.25 24.18 -5.75
CA ALA A 32 10.17 22.88 -6.41
C ALA A 32 11.56 22.32 -6.81
N PHE A 33 12.48 23.15 -7.29
CA PHE A 33 13.85 22.73 -7.61
C PHE A 33 14.64 22.40 -6.34
N GLY A 34 14.44 23.16 -5.27
CA GLY A 34 15.06 22.88 -3.97
C GLY A 34 14.60 21.55 -3.37
N ILE A 35 13.30 21.21 -3.52
CA ILE A 35 12.77 19.92 -3.06
C ILE A 35 13.34 18.78 -3.91
N THR A 36 13.22 18.86 -5.23
CA THR A 36 13.68 17.80 -6.14
C THR A 36 15.19 17.56 -6.11
N SER A 37 15.99 18.57 -5.73
CA SER A 37 17.43 18.42 -5.59
C SER A 37 17.88 17.55 -4.41
N GLU A 38 17.00 17.32 -3.42
CA GLU A 38 17.25 16.41 -2.30
C GLU A 38 16.86 14.94 -2.62
N MET A 39 16.07 14.73 -3.69
CA MET A 39 15.71 13.38 -4.14
C MET A 39 16.89 12.77 -4.91
N THR A 40 17.47 11.70 -4.38
CA THR A 40 18.63 11.03 -5.01
C THR A 40 18.21 9.96 -6.00
N ILE A 41 17.50 8.97 -5.53
CA ILE A 41 16.90 7.90 -6.32
C ILE A 41 15.68 7.36 -5.58
N GLY A 42 14.64 7.02 -6.31
CA GLY A 42 13.40 6.47 -5.77
C GLY A 42 13.12 5.05 -6.24
N TRP A 43 12.12 4.43 -5.60
CA TRP A 43 11.61 3.11 -5.89
C TRP A 43 10.08 3.13 -5.89
N ASN A 44 9.45 2.40 -6.83
CA ASN A 44 8.00 2.24 -6.92
C ASN A 44 7.54 0.96 -6.23
N LEU A 45 6.54 1.06 -5.36
CA LEU A 45 5.79 -0.09 -4.84
C LEU A 45 4.77 -0.57 -5.90
N GLY A 46 5.27 -0.97 -7.08
CA GLY A 46 4.41 -1.32 -8.22
C GLY A 46 3.68 -2.64 -8.06
N ASN A 47 2.54 -2.80 -8.72
CA ASN A 47 1.65 -3.96 -8.67
C ASN A 47 1.20 -4.33 -7.23
N SER A 48 0.97 -3.31 -6.38
CA SER A 48 0.51 -3.47 -5.00
C SER A 48 -0.76 -2.65 -4.76
N LEU A 49 -0.64 -1.36 -4.35
CA LEU A 49 -1.82 -0.51 -4.15
C LEU A 49 -2.43 -0.04 -5.48
N ASP A 50 -1.72 -0.15 -6.57
CA ASP A 50 -2.20 0.04 -7.94
C ASP A 50 -2.97 -1.17 -8.48
N ALA A 51 -2.81 -2.36 -7.89
CA ALA A 51 -3.57 -3.54 -8.25
C ALA A 51 -5.07 -3.34 -7.94
N SER A 52 -5.92 -3.88 -8.81
CA SER A 52 -7.36 -3.72 -8.71
C SER A 52 -8.11 -5.02 -8.98
N ASN A 53 -9.27 -5.17 -8.34
CA ASN A 53 -10.21 -6.25 -8.59
C ASN A 53 -11.64 -5.69 -8.56
N THR A 54 -12.22 -5.51 -9.74
CA THR A 54 -13.56 -4.93 -9.93
C THR A 54 -14.71 -5.80 -9.39
N SER A 55 -14.43 -7.04 -8.97
CA SER A 55 -15.43 -7.93 -8.35
C SER A 55 -15.60 -7.68 -6.85
N LEU A 56 -14.72 -6.89 -6.24
CA LEU A 56 -14.79 -6.56 -4.82
C LEU A 56 -15.72 -5.37 -4.56
N SER A 57 -16.30 -5.31 -3.35
CA SER A 57 -16.98 -4.10 -2.90
C SER A 57 -15.97 -3.00 -2.59
N TYR A 58 -16.40 -1.74 -2.66
CA TYR A 58 -15.53 -0.58 -2.42
C TYR A 58 -14.91 -0.54 -1.02
N ASP A 59 -15.50 -1.22 -0.04
CA ASP A 59 -15.08 -1.34 1.35
C ASP A 59 -14.47 -2.71 1.69
N ALA A 60 -14.12 -3.51 0.66
CA ALA A 60 -13.46 -4.79 0.86
C ALA A 60 -12.13 -4.63 1.61
N ALA A 61 -11.71 -5.68 2.33
CA ALA A 61 -10.42 -5.71 3.01
C ALA A 61 -9.28 -5.40 2.02
N PRO A 62 -8.39 -4.43 2.31
CA PRO A 62 -7.36 -3.96 1.38
C PRO A 62 -6.45 -5.07 0.84
N LYS A 63 -6.13 -6.07 1.67
CA LYS A 63 -5.35 -7.23 1.25
C LYS A 63 -5.88 -7.85 -0.06
N LYS A 64 -7.20 -7.94 -0.23
CA LYS A 64 -7.82 -8.52 -1.45
C LYS A 64 -7.50 -7.74 -2.73
N SER A 65 -7.35 -6.43 -2.61
CA SER A 65 -6.99 -5.57 -3.73
C SER A 65 -5.49 -5.60 -3.98
N VAL A 66 -4.67 -5.39 -2.94
CA VAL A 66 -3.21 -5.27 -3.10
C VAL A 66 -2.52 -6.59 -3.50
N THR A 67 -3.17 -7.74 -3.29
CA THR A 67 -2.66 -9.05 -3.72
C THR A 67 -3.32 -9.56 -5.02
N ALA A 68 -4.23 -8.78 -5.61
CA ALA A 68 -5.04 -9.23 -6.76
C ALA A 68 -4.21 -9.58 -8.00
N TRP A 69 -3.01 -9.01 -8.14
CA TRP A 69 -2.09 -9.28 -9.26
C TRP A 69 -0.93 -10.21 -8.88
N GLY A 70 -1.05 -10.93 -7.76
CA GLY A 70 -0.13 -12.00 -7.35
C GLY A 70 1.04 -11.56 -6.48
N ASN A 71 1.16 -10.28 -6.13
CA ASN A 71 2.14 -9.83 -5.15
C ASN A 71 1.67 -10.12 -3.72
N PRO A 72 2.59 -10.34 -2.77
CA PRO A 72 2.24 -10.40 -1.37
C PRO A 72 1.75 -9.02 -0.88
N GLU A 73 0.99 -9.02 0.22
CA GLU A 73 0.64 -7.78 0.89
C GLU A 73 1.90 -7.01 1.30
N PRO A 74 2.00 -5.70 1.00
CA PRO A 74 3.15 -4.88 1.40
C PRO A 74 3.33 -4.86 2.92
N THR A 75 4.59 -4.88 3.37
CA THR A 75 4.95 -4.80 4.79
C THR A 75 5.87 -3.63 5.08
N LYS A 76 5.97 -3.26 6.36
CA LYS A 76 6.93 -2.24 6.80
C LYS A 76 8.38 -2.66 6.52
N GLU A 77 8.68 -3.95 6.72
CA GLU A 77 10.02 -4.52 6.49
C GLU A 77 10.44 -4.42 5.02
N LEU A 78 9.48 -4.47 4.07
CA LEU A 78 9.78 -4.20 2.67
C LEU A 78 10.25 -2.75 2.49
N ILE A 79 9.55 -1.79 3.09
CA ILE A 79 9.93 -0.37 3.03
C ILE A 79 11.27 -0.12 3.75
N ASP A 80 11.50 -0.78 4.90
CA ASP A 80 12.79 -0.75 5.60
C ASP A 80 13.92 -1.28 4.69
N THR A 81 13.67 -2.36 3.93
CA THR A 81 14.62 -2.90 2.96
C THR A 81 14.91 -1.91 1.84
N VAL A 82 13.89 -1.25 1.29
CA VAL A 82 14.03 -0.21 0.26
C VAL A 82 14.89 0.96 0.77
N HIS A 83 14.61 1.47 1.96
CA HIS A 83 15.41 2.53 2.60
C HIS A 83 16.85 2.09 2.80
N ASN A 84 17.07 0.90 3.39
CA ASN A 84 18.39 0.35 3.62
C ASN A 84 19.16 0.05 2.33
N ALA A 85 18.48 -0.22 1.22
CA ALA A 85 19.07 -0.38 -0.11
C ALA A 85 19.56 0.95 -0.74
N GLY A 86 19.34 2.08 -0.06
CA GLY A 86 19.85 3.39 -0.45
C GLY A 86 18.85 4.30 -1.18
N PHE A 87 17.61 3.89 -1.31
CA PHE A 87 16.55 4.74 -1.86
C PHE A 87 16.08 5.75 -0.82
N ASN A 88 15.97 7.02 -1.20
CA ASN A 88 15.44 8.07 -0.34
C ASN A 88 14.04 8.55 -0.76
N THR A 89 13.45 7.91 -1.75
CA THR A 89 12.13 8.23 -2.29
C THR A 89 11.35 6.95 -2.54
N VAL A 90 10.09 6.89 -2.09
CA VAL A 90 9.15 5.81 -2.44
C VAL A 90 7.96 6.41 -3.18
N ARG A 91 7.67 5.92 -4.38
CA ARG A 91 6.40 6.17 -5.05
C ARG A 91 5.45 5.04 -4.72
N ILE A 92 4.25 5.38 -4.30
CA ILE A 92 3.18 4.47 -3.91
C ILE A 92 2.05 4.60 -4.94
N PRO A 93 2.15 3.88 -6.08
CA PRO A 93 1.09 3.82 -7.07
C PRO A 93 -0.20 3.33 -6.42
N THR A 94 -1.29 4.09 -6.54
CA THR A 94 -2.54 3.80 -5.84
C THR A 94 -3.74 3.94 -6.76
N THR A 95 -4.52 2.89 -6.90
CA THR A 95 -5.78 2.86 -7.64
C THR A 95 -6.96 3.10 -6.70
N TRP A 96 -7.86 3.99 -7.07
CA TRP A 96 -8.96 4.45 -6.22
C TRP A 96 -10.34 4.07 -6.73
N PHE A 97 -10.54 3.88 -8.05
CA PHE A 97 -11.88 3.74 -8.65
C PHE A 97 -12.69 2.56 -8.09
N THR A 98 -12.02 1.49 -7.65
CA THR A 98 -12.65 0.34 -6.99
C THR A 98 -12.96 0.59 -5.52
N HIS A 99 -12.49 1.71 -4.95
CA HIS A 99 -12.59 2.05 -3.53
C HIS A 99 -13.34 3.36 -3.29
N ILE A 100 -14.06 3.86 -4.30
CA ILE A 100 -14.91 5.04 -4.17
C ILE A 100 -16.38 4.70 -4.37
N TYR A 101 -17.25 5.48 -3.76
CA TYR A 101 -18.70 5.43 -3.95
C TYR A 101 -19.27 6.85 -4.07
N PHE A 102 -20.42 6.97 -4.71
CA PHE A 102 -21.11 8.25 -4.81
C PHE A 102 -22.00 8.45 -3.59
N ASP A 103 -21.78 9.52 -2.86
CA ASP A 103 -22.60 9.92 -1.72
C ASP A 103 -23.66 10.92 -2.18
N GLU A 104 -24.91 10.45 -2.27
CA GLU A 104 -26.04 11.27 -2.70
C GLU A 104 -26.34 12.45 -1.74
N ALA A 105 -26.01 12.32 -0.45
CA ALA A 105 -26.29 13.37 0.54
C ALA A 105 -25.39 14.58 0.34
N THR A 106 -24.15 14.40 -0.05
CA THR A 106 -23.18 15.46 -0.34
C THR A 106 -23.01 15.73 -1.82
N ASN A 107 -23.59 14.89 -2.69
CA ASN A 107 -23.45 14.93 -4.15
C ASN A 107 -21.96 14.89 -4.59
N THR A 108 -21.14 14.07 -3.90
CA THR A 108 -19.70 13.91 -4.16
C THR A 108 -19.29 12.45 -4.14
N TYR A 109 -18.14 12.13 -4.77
CA TYR A 109 -17.50 10.85 -4.59
C TYR A 109 -16.74 10.82 -3.27
N LYS A 110 -16.87 9.71 -2.53
CA LYS A 110 -16.19 9.43 -1.28
C LYS A 110 -15.27 8.23 -1.44
N VAL A 111 -14.11 8.30 -0.81
CA VAL A 111 -13.19 7.17 -0.68
C VAL A 111 -13.62 6.33 0.52
N SER A 112 -13.54 5.01 0.42
CA SER A 112 -13.72 4.11 1.55
C SER A 112 -12.71 4.42 2.67
N ASP A 113 -13.20 4.56 3.89
CA ASP A 113 -12.34 4.78 5.07
C ASP A 113 -11.36 3.62 5.27
N VAL A 114 -11.78 2.39 4.95
CA VAL A 114 -10.93 1.20 5.05
C VAL A 114 -9.73 1.32 4.11
N TRP A 115 -9.95 1.75 2.85
CA TRP A 115 -8.89 1.96 1.88
C TRP A 115 -8.01 3.16 2.24
N MET A 116 -8.60 4.29 2.61
CA MET A 116 -7.86 5.49 2.98
C MET A 116 -6.90 5.24 4.16
N ASN A 117 -7.38 4.54 5.21
CA ASN A 117 -6.56 4.19 6.35
C ASN A 117 -5.42 3.23 5.98
N TYR A 118 -5.66 2.32 5.04
CA TYR A 118 -4.61 1.42 4.56
C TYR A 118 -3.54 2.17 3.75
N VAL A 119 -3.96 3.05 2.83
CA VAL A 119 -3.03 3.91 2.08
C VAL A 119 -2.20 4.76 3.04
N LYS A 120 -2.85 5.38 4.03
CA LYS A 120 -2.16 6.16 5.06
C LYS A 120 -1.10 5.33 5.79
N LYS A 121 -1.45 4.13 6.24
CA LYS A 121 -0.53 3.20 6.91
C LYS A 121 0.72 2.93 6.07
N VAL A 122 0.56 2.70 4.76
CA VAL A 122 1.70 2.42 3.86
C VAL A 122 2.53 3.67 3.61
N VAL A 123 1.90 4.83 3.48
CA VAL A 123 2.60 6.13 3.39
C VAL A 123 3.42 6.39 4.65
N ASP A 124 2.84 6.15 5.84
CA ASP A 124 3.50 6.38 7.13
C ASP A 124 4.81 5.57 7.23
N TRP A 125 4.85 4.32 6.76
CA TRP A 125 6.05 3.49 6.83
C TRP A 125 7.29 4.11 6.15
N ALA A 126 7.11 4.82 5.04
CA ALA A 126 8.20 5.50 4.35
C ALA A 126 8.42 6.91 4.92
N TYR A 127 7.34 7.64 5.19
CA TYR A 127 7.39 9.02 5.69
C TYR A 127 8.08 9.10 7.06
N ASP A 128 7.77 8.19 7.98
CA ASP A 128 8.37 8.15 9.33
C ASP A 128 9.89 7.87 9.32
N GLN A 129 10.41 7.34 8.21
CA GLN A 129 11.84 7.16 7.98
C GLN A 129 12.52 8.38 7.33
N GLY A 130 11.77 9.47 7.12
CA GLY A 130 12.26 10.68 6.46
C GLY A 130 12.46 10.54 4.95
N MET A 131 11.85 9.54 4.33
CA MET A 131 11.87 9.39 2.87
C MET A 131 10.90 10.37 2.20
N PHE A 132 11.21 10.75 0.97
CA PHE A 132 10.20 11.34 0.10
C PHE A 132 9.17 10.28 -0.29
N VAL A 133 7.89 10.65 -0.23
CA VAL A 133 6.79 9.77 -0.62
C VAL A 133 6.00 10.44 -1.74
N ILE A 134 5.84 9.75 -2.87
CA ILE A 134 4.99 10.21 -3.97
C ILE A 134 3.72 9.35 -3.94
N LEU A 135 2.58 9.97 -3.63
CA LEU A 135 1.26 9.33 -3.67
C LEU A 135 0.50 9.82 -4.89
N ASN A 136 -0.18 8.92 -5.61
CA ASN A 136 -0.86 9.27 -6.84
C ASN A 136 -2.29 8.71 -6.98
N VAL A 137 -2.90 9.04 -8.11
CA VAL A 137 -4.08 8.42 -8.68
C VAL A 137 -3.63 7.63 -9.92
N HIS A 138 -3.67 6.26 -9.86
CA HIS A 138 -2.90 5.42 -10.77
C HIS A 138 -3.73 4.83 -11.93
N HIS A 139 -4.35 3.65 -11.78
CA HIS A 139 -5.12 2.98 -12.83
C HIS A 139 -6.62 3.29 -12.70
N GLU A 140 -7.04 4.42 -13.26
CA GLU A 140 -8.40 4.90 -13.11
C GLU A 140 -9.22 4.75 -14.38
N ASP A 141 -10.36 4.08 -14.31
CA ASP A 141 -11.28 3.89 -15.44
C ASP A 141 -11.88 5.19 -15.98
N PHE A 142 -11.90 6.24 -15.15
CA PHE A 142 -12.40 7.56 -15.50
C PHE A 142 -11.33 8.52 -16.04
N ILE A 143 -10.05 8.15 -15.95
CA ILE A 143 -8.90 8.88 -16.53
C ILE A 143 -8.48 8.23 -17.84
N ASN A 144 -8.36 6.90 -17.86
CA ASN A 144 -7.97 6.13 -19.04
C ASN A 144 -9.25 5.74 -19.81
N VAL A 145 -9.67 6.65 -20.68
CA VAL A 145 -10.96 6.57 -21.36
C VAL A 145 -10.79 6.26 -22.86
N ALA A 146 -11.83 5.74 -23.50
CA ALA A 146 -11.76 5.43 -24.92
C ALA A 146 -11.47 6.67 -25.77
N VAL A 147 -12.08 7.80 -25.44
CA VAL A 147 -11.90 9.11 -26.10
C VAL A 147 -12.19 10.22 -25.09
N PHE A 148 -11.39 11.27 -25.05
CA PHE A 148 -11.66 12.45 -24.26
C PHE A 148 -12.77 13.30 -24.87
N THR A 149 -13.85 13.50 -24.12
CA THR A 149 -15.02 14.33 -24.44
C THR A 149 -15.39 15.22 -23.25
N ASP A 150 -16.28 16.18 -23.44
CA ASP A 150 -16.76 17.00 -22.31
C ASP A 150 -17.47 16.16 -21.24
N ASP A 151 -18.16 15.08 -21.62
CA ASP A 151 -18.83 14.18 -20.67
C ASP A 151 -17.82 13.33 -19.87
N THR A 152 -16.79 12.77 -20.55
CA THR A 152 -15.73 12.02 -19.85
C THR A 152 -14.91 12.94 -18.95
N TYR A 153 -14.63 14.18 -19.39
CA TYR A 153 -13.99 15.18 -18.55
C TYR A 153 -14.82 15.52 -17.31
N ALA A 154 -16.14 15.76 -17.45
CA ALA A 154 -16.99 16.09 -16.31
C ALA A 154 -16.99 14.97 -15.26
N THR A 155 -17.06 13.71 -15.70
CA THR A 155 -16.97 12.53 -14.84
C THR A 155 -15.59 12.42 -14.17
N ALA A 156 -14.52 12.54 -14.95
CA ALA A 156 -13.15 12.48 -14.45
C ALA A 156 -12.89 13.58 -13.41
N LYS A 157 -13.28 14.82 -13.71
CA LYS A 157 -13.16 15.94 -12.78
C LYS A 157 -13.85 15.67 -11.45
N GLN A 158 -15.12 15.21 -11.47
CA GLN A 158 -15.88 14.98 -10.24
C GLN A 158 -15.23 13.89 -9.36
N LYS A 159 -14.79 12.78 -9.96
CA LYS A 159 -14.10 11.70 -9.23
C LYS A 159 -12.72 12.13 -8.74
N LEU A 160 -11.89 12.71 -9.62
CA LEU A 160 -10.53 13.16 -9.31
C LEU A 160 -10.50 14.19 -8.17
N THR A 161 -11.34 15.23 -8.27
CA THR A 161 -11.42 16.26 -7.22
C THR A 161 -12.01 15.71 -5.92
N GLY A 162 -12.95 14.77 -6.00
CA GLY A 162 -13.49 14.06 -4.84
C GLY A 162 -12.44 13.25 -4.09
N ILE A 163 -11.58 12.51 -4.81
CA ILE A 163 -10.45 11.76 -4.23
C ILE A 163 -9.45 12.73 -3.61
N TRP A 164 -8.91 13.68 -4.38
CA TRP A 164 -7.86 14.58 -3.93
C TRP A 164 -8.28 15.50 -2.79
N SER A 165 -9.56 15.90 -2.72
CA SER A 165 -10.09 16.65 -1.59
C SER A 165 -9.93 15.90 -0.28
N GLN A 166 -10.25 14.60 -0.25
CA GLN A 166 -10.16 13.75 0.93
C GLN A 166 -8.71 13.35 1.24
N VAL A 167 -7.92 12.99 0.22
CA VAL A 167 -6.49 12.69 0.39
C VAL A 167 -5.77 13.89 0.99
N SER A 168 -5.97 15.08 0.44
CA SER A 168 -5.30 16.29 0.94
C SER A 168 -5.75 16.72 2.34
N GLU A 169 -6.94 16.34 2.77
CA GLU A 169 -7.42 16.52 4.14
C GLU A 169 -6.73 15.54 5.11
N VAL A 170 -6.69 14.25 4.77
CA VAL A 170 -6.05 13.21 5.58
C VAL A 170 -4.55 13.47 5.80
N PHE A 171 -3.88 14.01 4.78
CA PHE A 171 -2.44 14.30 4.82
C PHE A 171 -2.12 15.80 5.00
N ALA A 172 -3.04 16.57 5.59
CA ALA A 172 -2.92 18.02 5.69
C ALA A 172 -1.71 18.50 6.52
N ASP A 173 -1.28 17.70 7.49
CA ASP A 173 -0.19 18.02 8.42
C ASP A 173 1.17 17.39 8.02
N TYR A 174 1.22 16.63 6.92
CA TYR A 174 2.48 16.08 6.40
C TYR A 174 3.28 17.18 5.71
N ASP A 175 4.56 17.23 5.98
CA ASP A 175 5.46 18.24 5.39
C ASP A 175 5.79 17.98 3.90
N GLN A 176 6.81 18.64 3.39
CA GLN A 176 7.20 18.60 1.98
C GLN A 176 7.90 17.29 1.55
N HIS A 177 8.09 16.32 2.45
CA HIS A 177 8.49 14.98 2.07
C HIS A 177 7.36 14.20 1.39
N LEU A 178 6.08 14.55 1.65
CA LEU A 178 4.96 13.97 0.94
C LEU A 178 4.62 14.81 -0.29
N ILE A 179 4.69 14.19 -1.46
CA ILE A 179 4.46 14.75 -2.79
C ILE A 179 3.19 14.13 -3.36
N PHE A 180 2.34 14.92 -4.03
CA PHE A 180 1.16 14.39 -4.71
C PHE A 180 1.35 14.42 -6.22
N GLU A 181 1.07 13.30 -6.89
CA GLU A 181 1.05 13.19 -8.34
C GLU A 181 -0.39 13.06 -8.81
N GLY A 182 -0.86 14.06 -9.57
CA GLY A 182 -2.28 14.24 -9.89
C GLY A 182 -2.94 13.04 -10.56
N MET A 183 -2.26 12.42 -11.49
CA MET A 183 -2.64 11.24 -12.28
C MET A 183 -1.38 10.49 -12.69
N ASN A 184 -1.49 9.18 -12.99
CA ASN A 184 -0.38 8.38 -13.46
C ASN A 184 -0.10 8.61 -14.96
N GLU A 185 -0.83 7.95 -15.82
CA GLU A 185 -0.65 7.92 -17.29
C GLU A 185 -1.98 8.19 -18.00
N PRO A 186 -2.50 9.43 -17.94
CA PRO A 186 -3.77 9.78 -18.55
C PRO A 186 -3.70 9.63 -20.07
N ARG A 187 -4.58 8.81 -20.66
CA ARG A 187 -4.55 8.50 -22.09
C ARG A 187 -5.87 8.00 -22.64
N GLU A 188 -5.95 7.96 -23.96
CA GLU A 188 -7.06 7.34 -24.68
C GLU A 188 -6.73 5.87 -24.99
N THR A 189 -7.59 4.95 -24.54
CA THR A 189 -7.36 3.49 -24.60
C THR A 189 -8.08 2.78 -25.74
N GLY A 190 -8.90 3.45 -26.51
CA GLY A 190 -9.71 2.83 -27.55
C GLY A 190 -9.78 3.58 -28.86
N ASN A 191 -9.03 4.65 -29.00
CA ASN A 191 -9.11 5.51 -30.18
C ASN A 191 -8.11 5.10 -31.25
N SER A 192 -8.62 4.79 -32.46
CA SER A 192 -7.78 4.47 -33.62
C SER A 192 -7.00 5.65 -34.20
N SER A 193 -7.33 6.90 -33.88
CA SER A 193 -6.64 8.09 -34.37
C SER A 193 -5.44 8.50 -33.52
N ASN A 194 -5.46 8.18 -32.22
CA ASN A 194 -4.32 8.33 -31.31
C ASN A 194 -3.81 6.95 -30.92
N SER A 195 -2.52 6.69 -31.07
CA SER A 195 -1.91 5.51 -30.42
C SER A 195 -2.02 5.70 -28.91
N GLU A 196 -2.44 4.66 -28.19
CA GLU A 196 -2.52 4.65 -26.73
C GLU A 196 -1.18 5.12 -26.11
N TRP A 197 -0.07 4.66 -26.64
CA TRP A 197 1.29 4.96 -26.21
C TRP A 197 2.04 5.91 -27.14
N GLY A 198 1.28 6.77 -27.87
CA GLY A 198 1.84 7.81 -28.72
C GLY A 198 1.94 9.16 -28.02
N ASP A 199 2.13 10.22 -28.83
CA ASP A 199 2.26 11.59 -28.26
C ASP A 199 0.92 12.22 -27.83
N GLY A 200 -0.23 11.62 -28.17
CA GLY A 200 -1.54 12.27 -28.06
C GLY A 200 -1.74 13.37 -29.11
N ASP A 201 -2.80 14.15 -28.95
CA ASP A 201 -3.15 15.28 -29.81
C ASP A 201 -3.60 16.49 -28.98
N GLN A 202 -3.93 17.60 -29.68
CA GLN A 202 -4.35 18.83 -29.03
C GLN A 202 -5.62 18.65 -28.17
N ASN A 203 -6.53 17.75 -28.57
CA ASN A 203 -7.73 17.48 -27.78
C ASN A 203 -7.37 16.79 -26.47
N SER A 204 -6.63 15.70 -26.51
CA SER A 204 -6.19 14.96 -25.32
C SER A 204 -5.33 15.82 -24.39
N TRP A 205 -4.42 16.63 -24.93
CA TRP A 205 -3.61 17.55 -24.12
C TRP A 205 -4.46 18.60 -23.41
N ASN A 206 -5.48 19.17 -24.09
CA ASN A 206 -6.38 20.16 -23.48
C ASN A 206 -7.15 19.55 -22.29
N TYR A 207 -7.63 18.29 -22.40
CA TYR A 207 -8.35 17.64 -21.32
C TYR A 207 -7.45 17.32 -20.14
N ILE A 208 -6.25 16.80 -20.40
CA ILE A 208 -5.26 16.50 -19.36
C ILE A 208 -4.84 17.78 -18.64
N ASN A 209 -4.57 18.87 -19.36
CA ASN A 209 -4.25 20.15 -18.75
C ASN A 209 -5.39 20.72 -17.89
N LYS A 210 -6.67 20.54 -18.29
CA LYS A 210 -7.82 20.90 -17.45
C LYS A 210 -7.85 20.06 -16.16
N LEU A 211 -7.62 18.74 -16.24
CA LEU A 211 -7.59 17.87 -15.08
C LEU A 211 -6.41 18.19 -14.15
N ASN A 212 -5.22 18.48 -14.70
CA ASN A 212 -4.07 18.96 -13.92
C ASN A 212 -4.41 20.26 -13.18
N LYS A 213 -5.10 21.18 -13.85
CA LYS A 213 -5.54 22.42 -13.20
C LYS A 213 -6.57 22.16 -12.10
N ASP A 214 -7.54 21.29 -12.33
CA ASP A 214 -8.54 20.91 -11.32
C ASP A 214 -7.90 20.24 -10.10
N PHE A 215 -6.89 19.39 -10.29
CA PHE A 215 -6.08 18.81 -9.24
C PHE A 215 -5.36 19.88 -8.41
N VAL A 216 -4.60 20.78 -9.08
CA VAL A 216 -3.88 21.88 -8.42
C VAL A 216 -4.84 22.75 -7.63
N ASP A 217 -5.93 23.19 -8.25
CA ASP A 217 -6.94 24.05 -7.60
C ASP A 217 -7.55 23.37 -6.36
N THR A 218 -7.78 22.06 -6.43
CA THR A 218 -8.30 21.27 -5.29
C THR A 218 -7.34 21.29 -4.13
N ILE A 219 -6.05 20.97 -4.34
CA ILE A 219 -5.06 20.92 -3.26
C ILE A 219 -4.80 22.32 -2.71
N ARG A 220 -4.61 23.34 -3.56
CA ARG A 220 -4.33 24.71 -3.13
C ARG A 220 -5.52 25.39 -2.45
N GLY A 221 -6.73 24.92 -2.76
CA GLY A 221 -7.98 25.38 -2.12
C GLY A 221 -8.15 24.87 -0.67
N GLN A 222 -7.39 23.86 -0.25
CA GLN A 222 -7.41 23.37 1.13
C GLN A 222 -6.78 24.39 2.10
N GLY A 223 -7.27 24.38 3.34
CA GLY A 223 -6.83 25.35 4.36
C GLY A 223 -5.42 25.13 4.91
N SER A 224 -4.85 23.94 4.75
CA SER A 224 -3.54 23.54 5.27
C SER A 224 -2.41 24.41 4.72
N ALA A 225 -1.48 24.81 5.59
CA ALA A 225 -0.26 25.51 5.20
C ALA A 225 0.63 24.60 4.34
N GLU A 226 0.73 23.33 4.71
CA GLU A 226 1.56 22.32 4.04
C GLU A 226 1.06 22.05 2.62
N ASN A 227 -0.26 21.94 2.41
CA ASN A 227 -0.82 21.74 1.09
C ASN A 227 -0.63 22.94 0.16
N LYS A 228 -0.43 24.16 0.68
CA LYS A 228 -0.11 25.35 -0.13
C LYS A 228 1.32 25.30 -0.69
N GLU A 229 2.24 24.69 0.04
CA GLU A 229 3.66 24.59 -0.33
C GLU A 229 4.03 23.21 -0.92
N ARG A 230 3.15 22.20 -0.79
CA ARG A 230 3.36 20.83 -1.24
C ARG A 230 3.75 20.77 -2.71
N LEU A 231 4.79 19.99 -3.03
CA LEU A 231 5.15 19.70 -4.41
C LEU A 231 4.06 18.85 -5.08
N LEU A 232 3.55 19.31 -6.22
CA LEU A 232 2.54 18.60 -7.02
C LEU A 232 3.16 18.19 -8.36
N MET A 233 2.97 16.93 -8.77
CA MET A 233 3.44 16.42 -10.04
C MET A 233 2.31 16.37 -11.06
N LEU A 234 2.58 16.90 -12.26
CA LEU A 234 1.64 17.07 -13.34
C LEU A 234 2.08 16.23 -14.56
N PRO A 235 1.35 15.15 -14.91
CA PRO A 235 1.66 14.34 -16.09
C PRO A 235 1.14 14.96 -17.37
N GLY A 236 1.79 14.62 -18.49
CA GLY A 236 1.24 14.79 -19.84
C GLY A 236 0.51 13.54 -20.31
N TYR A 237 0.23 13.44 -21.63
CA TYR A 237 -0.37 12.26 -22.24
C TYR A 237 0.51 11.03 -21.96
N HIS A 238 -0.06 9.97 -21.39
CA HIS A 238 0.56 8.77 -20.82
C HIS A 238 1.85 9.00 -20.01
N ALA A 239 2.01 10.17 -19.41
CA ALA A 239 3.24 10.63 -18.76
C ALA A 239 4.50 10.50 -19.66
N GLY A 240 4.36 10.42 -20.97
CA GLY A 240 5.45 10.16 -21.91
C GLY A 240 6.52 11.26 -21.89
N ALA A 241 7.78 10.86 -22.07
CA ALA A 241 8.94 11.73 -22.04
C ALA A 241 9.31 12.34 -23.41
N SER A 242 8.43 12.27 -24.41
CA SER A 242 8.68 12.89 -25.72
C SER A 242 8.63 14.42 -25.64
N GLU A 243 9.38 15.09 -26.53
CA GLU A 243 9.37 16.55 -26.63
C GLU A 243 7.95 17.11 -26.78
N LYS A 244 7.10 16.46 -27.58
CA LYS A 244 5.72 16.91 -27.84
C LYS A 244 4.87 16.79 -26.60
N THR A 245 4.87 15.62 -25.96
CA THR A 245 4.06 15.36 -24.78
C THR A 245 4.42 16.31 -23.65
N VAL A 246 5.72 16.43 -23.32
CA VAL A 246 6.18 17.26 -22.19
C VAL A 246 6.01 18.75 -22.51
N SER A 247 6.21 19.18 -23.77
CA SER A 247 6.00 20.58 -24.16
C SER A 247 4.51 20.99 -24.11
N ALA A 248 3.59 20.05 -24.33
CA ALA A 248 2.14 20.30 -24.29
C ALA A 248 1.58 20.50 -22.88
N ILE A 249 2.33 20.14 -21.83
CA ILE A 249 1.88 20.35 -20.43
C ILE A 249 1.82 21.84 -20.14
N GLU A 250 0.67 22.33 -19.71
CA GLU A 250 0.48 23.70 -19.25
C GLU A 250 0.65 23.76 -17.73
N ILE A 251 1.48 24.70 -17.26
CA ILE A 251 1.63 24.93 -15.82
C ILE A 251 0.54 25.90 -15.38
N PRO A 252 -0.39 25.50 -14.47
CA PRO A 252 -1.47 26.36 -14.03
C PRO A 252 -0.95 27.64 -13.34
N GLU A 253 -1.60 28.76 -13.57
CA GLU A 253 -1.28 30.00 -12.87
C GLU A 253 -1.47 29.83 -11.35
N ASN A 254 -0.58 30.41 -10.55
CA ASN A 254 -0.59 30.35 -9.08
C ASN A 254 -0.52 28.91 -8.51
N SER A 255 0.08 27.98 -9.25
CA SER A 255 0.19 26.59 -8.86
C SER A 255 1.14 26.33 -7.65
N GLY A 256 1.99 27.30 -7.29
CA GLY A 256 3.01 27.12 -6.27
C GLY A 256 4.09 26.10 -6.71
N ASN A 257 4.54 25.25 -5.81
CA ASN A 257 5.52 24.21 -6.11
C ASN A 257 4.89 23.12 -6.99
N VAL A 258 5.33 23.03 -8.24
CA VAL A 258 4.92 21.99 -9.18
C VAL A 258 6.14 21.42 -9.90
N ALA A 259 6.04 20.13 -10.28
CA ALA A 259 6.98 19.43 -11.13
C ALA A 259 6.22 18.77 -12.27
N ILE A 260 6.89 18.50 -13.38
CA ILE A 260 6.37 17.66 -14.46
C ILE A 260 6.66 16.19 -14.10
N SER A 261 5.65 15.32 -14.19
CA SER A 261 5.82 13.87 -14.10
C SER A 261 6.03 13.29 -15.50
N THR A 262 7.07 12.46 -15.66
CA THR A 262 7.34 11.70 -16.88
C THR A 262 7.73 10.26 -16.56
N HIS A 263 7.44 9.35 -17.52
CA HIS A 263 7.85 7.96 -17.47
C HIS A 263 8.67 7.62 -18.72
N ALA A 264 9.77 6.90 -18.56
CA ALA A 264 10.62 6.55 -19.70
C ALA A 264 11.38 5.23 -19.52
N TYR A 265 10.86 4.20 -20.13
CA TYR A 265 11.52 2.90 -20.30
C TYR A 265 12.41 2.93 -21.55
N THR A 266 13.43 3.79 -21.51
CA THR A 266 14.28 4.16 -22.64
C THR A 266 15.69 3.57 -22.48
N PRO A 267 16.30 3.04 -23.56
CA PRO A 267 15.73 2.82 -24.90
C PRO A 267 14.70 1.68 -24.92
N TYR A 268 13.54 1.87 -25.54
CA TYR A 268 12.46 0.88 -25.53
C TYR A 268 12.90 -0.51 -25.99
N PHE A 269 13.69 -0.59 -27.09
CA PHE A 269 14.18 -1.86 -27.64
C PHE A 269 15.28 -2.53 -26.81
N PHE A 270 15.79 -1.86 -25.80
CA PHE A 270 16.64 -2.46 -24.77
C PHE A 270 15.83 -2.85 -23.53
N ALA A 271 14.93 -1.97 -23.10
CA ALA A 271 14.32 -1.99 -21.77
C ALA A 271 13.07 -2.88 -21.68
N MET A 272 12.28 -2.98 -22.79
CA MET A 272 10.96 -3.63 -22.75
C MET A 272 10.62 -4.46 -23.98
N ALA A 273 11.13 -4.13 -25.17
CA ALA A 273 10.72 -4.79 -26.40
C ALA A 273 11.13 -6.27 -26.41
N THR A 274 10.24 -7.12 -26.94
CA THR A 274 10.45 -8.58 -27.13
C THR A 274 10.35 -9.01 -28.60
N ASP A 275 10.20 -8.04 -29.49
CA ASP A 275 10.10 -8.26 -30.93
C ASP A 275 11.47 -8.48 -31.60
N GLU A 276 11.47 -8.74 -32.92
CA GLU A 276 12.68 -8.98 -33.72
C GLU A 276 13.65 -7.79 -33.80
N TYR A 277 13.25 -6.60 -33.34
CA TYR A 277 14.05 -5.37 -33.30
C TYR A 277 14.69 -5.12 -31.94
N ALA A 278 14.32 -5.90 -30.93
CA ALA A 278 14.89 -5.83 -29.60
C ALA A 278 16.38 -6.21 -29.60
N ASN A 279 17.14 -5.48 -28.79
CA ASN A 279 18.54 -5.83 -28.53
C ASN A 279 18.87 -5.47 -27.07
N HIS A 280 18.99 -6.48 -26.25
CA HIS A 280 19.19 -6.35 -24.80
C HIS A 280 20.66 -6.23 -24.39
N SER A 281 21.55 -5.89 -25.34
CA SER A 281 22.96 -5.55 -25.06
C SER A 281 23.14 -4.05 -24.92
N PHE A 282 23.85 -3.60 -23.87
CA PHE A 282 24.14 -2.19 -23.64
C PHE A 282 25.63 -1.95 -23.36
N PRO A 283 26.32 -0.93 -23.98
CA PRO A 283 25.76 -0.08 -25.04
C PRO A 283 25.43 -0.88 -26.31
N GLY A 284 24.46 -0.40 -27.09
CA GLY A 284 23.98 -1.15 -28.24
C GLY A 284 23.14 -0.31 -29.22
N LYS A 285 22.49 -1.02 -30.14
CA LYS A 285 21.58 -0.41 -31.13
C LYS A 285 20.36 -1.27 -31.30
N SER A 286 19.22 -0.65 -31.52
CA SER A 286 17.99 -1.36 -31.91
C SER A 286 18.14 -2.02 -33.30
N GLY A 287 17.26 -2.97 -33.60
CA GLY A 287 17.15 -3.54 -34.95
C GLY A 287 16.88 -2.50 -36.04
N TYR A 288 16.34 -1.34 -35.69
CA TYR A 288 16.20 -0.19 -36.58
C TYR A 288 17.48 0.68 -36.67
N GLY A 289 18.56 0.35 -35.95
CA GLY A 289 19.84 1.05 -35.99
C GLY A 289 19.96 2.27 -35.07
N GLY A 290 18.94 2.57 -34.25
CA GLY A 290 18.99 3.60 -33.22
C GLY A 290 20.07 3.29 -32.17
N ASP A 291 20.95 4.24 -31.91
CA ASP A 291 22.03 4.11 -30.92
C ASP A 291 21.53 4.48 -29.54
N TYR A 292 21.63 3.54 -28.61
CA TYR A 292 21.02 3.66 -27.26
C TYR A 292 21.63 4.77 -26.40
N GLU A 293 22.93 4.99 -26.48
CA GLU A 293 23.58 6.09 -25.76
C GLU A 293 23.13 7.46 -26.30
N THR A 294 23.01 7.60 -27.62
CA THR A 294 22.52 8.80 -28.29
C THR A 294 21.05 9.06 -27.96
N GLU A 295 20.24 8.02 -27.86
CA GLU A 295 18.81 8.11 -27.51
C GLU A 295 18.65 8.65 -26.09
N LEU A 296 19.36 8.09 -25.11
CA LEU A 296 19.37 8.58 -23.72
C LEU A 296 19.89 10.03 -23.62
N GLU A 297 20.97 10.37 -24.31
CA GLU A 297 21.52 11.73 -24.31
C GLU A 297 20.52 12.72 -24.87
N THR A 298 19.87 12.39 -26.00
CA THR A 298 18.85 13.24 -26.62
C THR A 298 17.66 13.45 -25.70
N GLN A 299 17.15 12.39 -25.07
CA GLN A 299 16.02 12.46 -24.16
C GLN A 299 16.32 13.41 -22.99
N PHE A 300 17.40 13.21 -22.26
CA PHE A 300 17.69 14.02 -21.06
C PHE A 300 18.04 15.47 -21.40
N ASN A 301 18.71 15.72 -22.53
CA ASN A 301 18.96 17.08 -23.01
C ASN A 301 17.64 17.80 -23.38
N THR A 302 16.73 17.09 -24.02
CA THR A 302 15.39 17.62 -24.36
C THR A 302 14.60 17.95 -23.11
N LEU A 303 14.49 17.01 -22.18
CA LEU A 303 13.77 17.21 -20.91
C LEU A 303 14.34 18.38 -20.11
N LYS A 304 15.67 18.47 -20.00
CA LYS A 304 16.33 19.60 -19.34
C LYS A 304 15.97 20.93 -20.02
N SER A 305 16.04 20.99 -21.33
CA SER A 305 15.68 22.22 -22.07
C SER A 305 14.24 22.66 -21.83
N ILE A 306 13.30 21.69 -21.72
CA ILE A 306 11.89 21.98 -21.44
C ILE A 306 11.72 22.45 -19.99
N SER A 307 12.38 21.77 -19.03
CA SER A 307 12.39 22.17 -17.63
C SER A 307 12.88 23.61 -17.46
N ASP A 308 14.03 23.93 -18.05
CA ASP A 308 14.62 25.29 -18.03
C ASP A 308 13.66 26.33 -18.64
N LYS A 309 12.99 26.00 -19.75
CA LYS A 309 12.07 26.90 -20.44
C LYS A 309 10.77 27.12 -19.67
N LYS A 310 10.24 26.07 -19.02
CA LYS A 310 9.00 26.16 -18.24
C LYS A 310 9.24 26.68 -16.83
N GLY A 311 10.48 26.65 -16.33
CA GLY A 311 10.87 27.09 -14.98
C GLY A 311 10.35 26.16 -13.88
N VAL A 312 10.14 24.87 -14.18
CA VAL A 312 9.71 23.84 -13.23
C VAL A 312 10.55 22.59 -13.38
N PRO A 313 10.87 21.86 -12.29
CA PRO A 313 11.63 20.62 -12.38
C PRO A 313 10.81 19.50 -13.04
N ILE A 314 11.51 18.45 -13.46
CA ILE A 314 10.94 17.22 -13.95
C ILE A 314 11.33 16.10 -12.96
N ILE A 315 10.40 15.21 -12.66
CA ILE A 315 10.64 13.95 -11.93
C ILE A 315 10.34 12.80 -12.90
N MET A 316 11.30 11.90 -13.08
CA MET A 316 11.11 10.65 -13.79
C MET A 316 10.42 9.66 -12.83
N GLY A 317 9.08 9.64 -12.85
CA GLY A 317 8.25 8.86 -11.93
C GLY A 317 8.38 7.36 -12.14
N GLU A 318 8.72 6.93 -13.36
CA GLU A 318 9.01 5.53 -13.68
C GLU A 318 10.13 5.41 -14.68
N PHE A 319 11.10 4.54 -14.37
CA PHE A 319 12.11 4.04 -15.31
C PHE A 319 12.51 2.64 -14.89
N SER A 320 12.80 1.76 -15.84
CA SER A 320 13.32 0.43 -15.56
C SER A 320 13.82 -0.22 -16.84
N ALA A 321 14.53 -1.34 -16.73
CA ALA A 321 14.80 -2.26 -17.82
C ALA A 321 14.47 -3.67 -17.36
N SER A 322 13.62 -4.35 -18.15
CA SER A 322 13.23 -5.74 -17.91
C SER A 322 14.46 -6.65 -17.84
N ASP A 323 14.38 -7.67 -17.01
CA ASP A 323 15.44 -8.67 -16.88
C ASP A 323 15.32 -9.72 -17.99
N PHE A 324 16.19 -9.62 -18.97
CA PHE A 324 16.38 -10.60 -20.05
C PHE A 324 17.59 -11.51 -19.78
N ASN A 325 17.88 -11.77 -18.49
CA ASN A 325 19.10 -12.47 -18.05
C ASN A 325 20.39 -11.77 -18.53
N ASN A 326 20.36 -10.45 -18.53
CA ASN A 326 21.40 -9.56 -19.07
C ASN A 326 21.91 -8.58 -18.02
N THR A 327 22.14 -9.03 -16.78
CA THR A 327 22.52 -8.24 -15.59
C THR A 327 23.63 -7.21 -15.87
N ALA A 328 24.71 -7.64 -16.55
CA ALA A 328 25.83 -6.75 -16.85
C ALA A 328 25.46 -5.61 -17.82
N ASP A 329 24.55 -5.86 -18.74
CA ASP A 329 24.04 -4.86 -19.68
C ASP A 329 23.10 -3.89 -18.97
N ARG A 330 22.21 -4.39 -18.12
CA ARG A 330 21.34 -3.58 -17.26
C ARG A 330 22.14 -2.68 -16.30
N ALA A 331 23.24 -3.18 -15.73
CA ALA A 331 24.12 -2.38 -14.86
C ALA A 331 24.79 -1.22 -15.63
N ARG A 332 25.27 -1.44 -16.86
CA ARG A 332 25.83 -0.38 -17.72
C ARG A 332 24.76 0.61 -18.17
N TRP A 333 23.58 0.11 -18.54
CA TRP A 333 22.42 0.94 -18.87
C TRP A 333 22.05 1.85 -17.69
N ALA A 334 21.90 1.29 -16.49
CA ALA A 334 21.58 2.05 -15.27
C ALA A 334 22.59 3.16 -14.99
N GLN A 335 23.89 2.88 -15.15
CA GLN A 335 24.95 3.87 -15.03
C GLN A 335 24.78 5.00 -16.06
N SER A 336 24.56 4.67 -17.34
CA SER A 336 24.41 5.66 -18.39
C SER A 336 23.13 6.49 -18.22
N TYR A 337 22.00 5.84 -17.95
CA TYR A 337 20.71 6.49 -17.71
C TYR A 337 20.78 7.48 -16.56
N LEU A 338 21.21 7.03 -15.37
CA LEU A 338 21.24 7.86 -14.17
C LEU A 338 22.33 8.94 -14.22
N SER A 339 23.46 8.72 -14.90
CA SER A 339 24.45 9.78 -15.09
C SER A 339 23.88 10.95 -15.89
N LYS A 340 23.11 10.67 -16.97
CA LYS A 340 22.48 11.67 -17.81
C LYS A 340 21.33 12.36 -17.10
N ALA A 341 20.50 11.60 -16.37
CA ALA A 341 19.40 12.12 -15.55
C ALA A 341 19.94 13.09 -14.48
N LYS A 342 20.99 12.68 -13.74
CA LYS A 342 21.66 13.50 -12.72
C LYS A 342 22.24 14.79 -13.31
N ALA A 343 22.89 14.71 -14.49
CA ALA A 343 23.39 15.88 -15.18
C ALA A 343 22.28 16.84 -15.64
N ALA A 344 21.10 16.31 -15.92
CA ALA A 344 19.90 17.10 -16.25
C ALA A 344 19.16 17.63 -15.00
N GLY A 345 19.52 17.22 -13.79
CA GLY A 345 18.81 17.56 -12.55
C GLY A 345 17.44 16.90 -12.41
N ILE A 346 17.29 15.68 -12.96
CA ILE A 346 16.04 14.93 -12.99
C ILE A 346 16.17 13.74 -12.04
N PRO A 347 15.56 13.75 -10.85
CA PRO A 347 15.47 12.57 -10.00
C PRO A 347 14.63 11.49 -10.66
N CYS A 348 15.02 10.22 -10.46
CA CYS A 348 14.40 9.06 -11.09
C CYS A 348 13.89 8.08 -10.05
N VAL A 349 12.71 7.49 -10.31
CA VAL A 349 12.05 6.52 -9.43
C VAL A 349 11.94 5.19 -10.17
N LEU A 350 12.68 4.18 -9.69
CA LEU A 350 12.78 2.84 -10.30
C LEU A 350 11.44 2.13 -10.24
N TRP A 351 10.94 1.61 -11.36
CA TRP A 351 9.77 0.75 -11.37
C TRP A 351 10.16 -0.67 -10.98
N ASP A 352 9.48 -1.20 -9.97
CA ASP A 352 9.62 -2.58 -9.48
C ASP A 352 8.24 -3.21 -9.30
N ASN A 353 7.92 -4.20 -10.10
CA ASN A 353 6.66 -4.95 -10.04
C ASN A 353 6.81 -6.33 -9.37
N ASN A 354 7.99 -6.65 -8.83
CA ASN A 354 8.33 -7.94 -8.22
C ASN A 354 8.32 -9.13 -9.22
N VAL A 355 8.30 -8.89 -10.53
CA VAL A 355 8.34 -9.97 -11.52
C VAL A 355 9.78 -10.27 -11.90
N ALA A 356 10.26 -11.48 -11.59
CA ALA A 356 11.58 -11.94 -11.95
C ALA A 356 11.60 -12.59 -13.33
N TYR A 357 12.75 -12.57 -14.01
CA TYR A 357 12.98 -13.36 -15.22
C TYR A 357 12.68 -14.83 -14.99
N ASN A 358 11.96 -15.43 -15.93
CA ASN A 358 11.62 -16.85 -15.90
C ASN A 358 11.92 -17.49 -17.26
N ALA A 359 12.99 -18.27 -17.32
CA ALA A 359 13.44 -18.94 -18.55
C ALA A 359 12.43 -19.94 -19.15
N GLU A 360 11.49 -20.47 -18.34
CA GLU A 360 10.49 -21.44 -18.81
C GLU A 360 9.27 -20.76 -19.45
N LYS A 361 8.89 -19.57 -18.94
CA LYS A 361 7.75 -18.80 -19.45
C LYS A 361 8.10 -17.98 -20.69
N GLY A 362 9.38 -17.77 -20.94
CA GLY A 362 9.84 -16.80 -21.92
C GLY A 362 9.81 -15.39 -21.34
N ASP A 363 10.04 -14.44 -22.19
CA ASP A 363 10.19 -13.04 -21.84
C ASP A 363 9.08 -12.24 -22.51
N ASP A 364 8.29 -11.52 -21.70
CA ASP A 364 7.19 -10.66 -22.14
C ASP A 364 7.51 -9.16 -21.98
N GLY A 365 8.73 -8.81 -21.54
CA GLY A 365 9.16 -7.42 -21.32
C GLY A 365 8.76 -6.86 -19.97
N GLU A 366 8.18 -7.64 -19.07
CA GLU A 366 7.61 -7.19 -17.79
C GLU A 366 8.39 -7.69 -16.57
N ALA A 367 9.59 -8.24 -16.75
CA ALA A 367 10.42 -8.72 -15.64
C ALA A 367 11.18 -7.57 -14.96
N HIS A 368 10.47 -6.70 -14.24
CA HIS A 368 11.00 -5.53 -13.54
C HIS A 368 11.18 -5.77 -12.03
N GLY A 369 11.39 -7.02 -11.59
CA GLY A 369 11.64 -7.34 -10.19
C GLY A 369 13.09 -7.02 -9.78
N TYR A 370 13.26 -6.21 -8.76
CA TYR A 370 14.54 -5.91 -8.13
C TYR A 370 14.59 -6.43 -6.70
N ILE A 371 13.52 -6.25 -5.94
CA ILE A 371 13.38 -6.69 -4.56
C ILE A 371 12.35 -7.80 -4.50
N TYR A 372 12.75 -8.98 -4.04
CA TYR A 372 11.87 -10.12 -3.84
C TYR A 372 11.05 -9.93 -2.55
N ARG A 373 9.77 -9.63 -2.71
CA ARG A 373 8.89 -9.17 -1.62
C ARG A 373 8.47 -10.26 -0.64
N MET A 374 8.62 -11.55 -0.98
CA MET A 374 8.32 -12.63 -0.06
C MET A 374 9.32 -12.74 1.09
N THR A 375 10.55 -12.31 0.88
CA THR A 375 11.64 -12.40 1.87
C THR A 375 12.38 -11.07 2.08
N ASN A 376 11.94 -10.01 1.40
CA ASN A 376 12.56 -8.68 1.42
C ASN A 376 14.07 -8.73 1.10
N THR A 377 14.42 -9.47 0.05
CA THR A 377 15.82 -9.66 -0.41
C THR A 377 15.97 -9.28 -1.89
N ILE A 378 17.19 -9.09 -2.34
CA ILE A 378 17.45 -8.64 -3.72
C ILE A 378 17.48 -9.83 -4.66
N TYR A 379 16.75 -9.76 -5.78
CA TYR A 379 16.85 -10.79 -6.83
C TYR A 379 18.29 -10.94 -7.35
N PRO A 380 18.76 -12.17 -7.63
CA PRO A 380 20.15 -12.43 -8.04
C PRO A 380 20.60 -11.59 -9.23
N ASN A 381 19.76 -11.43 -10.25
CA ASN A 381 20.05 -10.66 -11.45
C ASN A 381 19.92 -9.14 -11.25
N SER A 382 19.53 -8.68 -10.06
CA SER A 382 19.31 -7.25 -9.79
C SER A 382 20.34 -6.63 -8.85
N SER A 383 21.11 -7.44 -8.12
CA SER A 383 22.09 -6.92 -7.15
C SER A 383 23.15 -6.00 -7.78
N ASP A 384 23.80 -6.44 -8.87
CA ASP A 384 24.81 -5.60 -9.56
C ASP A 384 24.18 -4.37 -10.24
N VAL A 385 22.91 -4.47 -10.65
CA VAL A 385 22.17 -3.34 -11.25
C VAL A 385 21.91 -2.27 -10.20
N LEU A 386 21.36 -2.66 -9.03
CA LEU A 386 21.13 -1.73 -7.91
C LEU A 386 22.43 -1.12 -7.41
N LYS A 387 23.50 -1.93 -7.29
CA LYS A 387 24.83 -1.40 -6.95
C LYS A 387 25.28 -0.33 -7.94
N SER A 388 25.16 -0.59 -9.23
CA SER A 388 25.50 0.38 -10.29
C SER A 388 24.68 1.67 -10.17
N MET A 389 23.38 1.56 -9.81
CA MET A 389 22.50 2.70 -9.58
C MET A 389 22.98 3.55 -8.40
N MET A 390 23.22 2.93 -7.22
CA MET A 390 23.66 3.63 -6.01
C MET A 390 25.01 4.31 -6.20
N ASP A 391 26.00 3.60 -6.78
CA ASP A 391 27.31 4.16 -7.09
C ASP A 391 27.19 5.39 -8.02
N THR A 392 26.31 5.35 -9.02
CA THR A 392 26.12 6.43 -10.00
C THR A 392 25.49 7.68 -9.38
N VAL A 393 24.48 7.49 -8.55
CA VAL A 393 23.83 8.64 -7.87
C VAL A 393 24.66 9.16 -6.70
N GLY A 394 25.65 8.39 -6.22
CA GLY A 394 26.59 8.77 -5.17
C GLY A 394 26.13 8.38 -3.76
N VAL A 395 25.23 7.42 -3.64
CA VAL A 395 24.85 6.81 -2.36
C VAL A 395 25.93 5.80 -1.98
N THR A 396 26.49 5.94 -0.78
CA THR A 396 27.62 5.12 -0.28
C THR A 396 27.28 4.29 0.94
N ASP A 397 26.22 4.65 1.65
CA ASP A 397 25.73 3.92 2.81
C ASP A 397 24.43 3.21 2.43
N TYR A 398 24.54 1.93 2.10
CA TYR A 398 23.41 1.09 1.75
C TYR A 398 23.73 -0.39 1.95
N THR A 399 22.71 -1.20 2.07
CA THR A 399 22.80 -2.66 2.22
C THR A 399 21.86 -3.35 1.24
N LEU A 400 22.39 -4.26 0.44
CA LEU A 400 21.62 -5.13 -0.44
C LEU A 400 21.58 -6.53 0.17
N PRO A 401 20.48 -6.96 0.81
CA PRO A 401 20.39 -8.28 1.40
C PRO A 401 20.49 -9.37 0.32
N GLU A 402 21.31 -10.38 0.56
CA GLU A 402 21.45 -11.52 -0.36
C GLU A 402 20.12 -12.22 -0.58
N TYR A 403 19.86 -12.66 -1.81
CA TYR A 403 18.66 -13.37 -2.18
C TYR A 403 18.43 -14.59 -1.29
N LYS A 404 17.22 -14.67 -0.79
CA LYS A 404 16.72 -15.83 -0.07
C LYS A 404 15.39 -16.24 -0.68
N GLU A 405 15.35 -17.45 -1.21
CA GLU A 405 14.09 -18.01 -1.71
C GLU A 405 13.09 -18.19 -0.55
N TYR A 406 11.82 -17.88 -0.82
CA TYR A 406 10.77 -18.11 0.15
C TYR A 406 10.52 -19.62 0.29
N GLU A 407 10.73 -20.10 1.48
CA GLU A 407 10.33 -21.45 1.87
C GLU A 407 9.04 -21.33 2.69
N ALA A 408 7.94 -21.83 2.14
CA ALA A 408 6.69 -21.88 2.90
C ALA A 408 6.93 -22.66 4.21
N PRO A 409 6.50 -22.14 5.36
CA PRO A 409 6.66 -22.85 6.62
C PRO A 409 5.97 -24.21 6.53
N ALA A 410 6.68 -25.27 6.94
CA ALA A 410 6.08 -26.60 7.04
C ALA A 410 5.02 -26.60 8.15
N PHE A 411 3.93 -27.31 7.93
CA PHE A 411 2.91 -27.47 8.94
C PHE A 411 3.50 -28.03 10.25
N SER A 412 3.17 -27.38 11.35
CA SER A 412 3.43 -27.86 12.70
C SER A 412 2.26 -27.47 13.61
N TRP A 413 1.84 -28.40 14.48
CA TRP A 413 0.85 -28.10 15.51
C TRP A 413 1.31 -27.00 16.47
N ASP A 414 2.62 -26.78 16.61
CA ASP A 414 3.18 -25.73 17.46
C ASP A 414 2.88 -24.32 16.89
N ASN A 415 2.62 -24.25 15.58
CA ASN A 415 2.26 -23.01 14.88
C ASN A 415 0.74 -22.75 14.86
N VAL A 416 -0.07 -23.72 15.35
CA VAL A 416 -1.54 -23.60 15.31
C VAL A 416 -2.07 -23.19 16.68
N LYS A 417 -2.73 -22.04 16.73
CA LYS A 417 -3.34 -21.52 17.97
C LYS A 417 -4.78 -22.03 18.07
N ILE A 418 -5.02 -23.02 18.94
CA ILE A 418 -6.37 -23.52 19.24
C ILE A 418 -6.89 -22.82 20.49
N GLY A 419 -8.03 -22.17 20.40
CA GLY A 419 -8.71 -21.56 21.54
C GLY A 419 -9.20 -22.63 22.54
N SER A 420 -9.14 -22.33 23.82
CA SER A 420 -9.54 -23.27 24.88
C SER A 420 -11.06 -23.57 24.89
N ASP A 421 -11.85 -22.73 24.22
CA ASP A 421 -13.30 -22.83 24.07
C ASP A 421 -13.73 -23.41 22.73
N TRP A 422 -12.78 -23.77 21.87
CA TRP A 422 -13.08 -24.39 20.58
C TRP A 422 -13.53 -25.85 20.74
N ILE A 423 -14.55 -26.21 20.00
CA ILE A 423 -15.14 -27.55 20.04
C ILE A 423 -14.55 -28.38 18.90
N GLU A 424 -13.76 -29.40 19.26
CA GLU A 424 -13.16 -30.31 18.29
C GLU A 424 -14.23 -31.16 17.60
N LEU A 425 -14.33 -31.05 16.28
CA LEU A 425 -15.22 -31.89 15.45
C LEU A 425 -14.42 -32.98 14.75
N TYR A 426 -13.19 -32.68 14.36
CA TYR A 426 -12.27 -33.61 13.74
C TYR A 426 -10.83 -33.23 14.11
N LYS A 427 -9.96 -34.24 14.35
CA LYS A 427 -8.53 -34.03 14.52
C LYS A 427 -7.75 -35.26 14.05
N ASN A 428 -6.70 -35.02 13.27
CA ASN A 428 -5.78 -36.03 12.80
C ASN A 428 -4.34 -35.51 12.85
N GLN A 429 -3.49 -36.10 13.69
CA GLN A 429 -2.11 -35.67 13.88
C GLN A 429 -1.26 -35.81 12.60
N SER A 430 -1.56 -36.81 11.77
CA SER A 430 -0.86 -37.06 10.52
C SER A 430 -1.46 -36.34 9.32
N GLY A 431 -2.62 -35.71 9.52
CA GLY A 431 -3.42 -35.09 8.47
C GLY A 431 -4.23 -36.09 7.65
N LEU A 432 -5.30 -35.63 7.06
CA LEU A 432 -6.13 -36.32 6.09
C LEU A 432 -5.93 -35.66 4.73
N GLU A 433 -5.44 -36.43 3.76
CA GLU A 433 -5.35 -35.97 2.37
C GLU A 433 -6.75 -35.79 1.77
N LEU A 434 -7.01 -34.60 1.21
CA LEU A 434 -8.23 -34.29 0.50
C LEU A 434 -7.94 -34.23 -1.00
N GLU A 435 -8.76 -34.89 -1.79
CA GLU A 435 -8.72 -34.74 -3.24
C GLU A 435 -9.69 -33.62 -3.68
N ALA A 436 -9.33 -32.90 -4.75
CA ALA A 436 -10.16 -31.84 -5.29
C ALA A 436 -11.55 -32.35 -5.68
N TRP A 437 -12.58 -31.63 -5.25
CA TRP A 437 -13.99 -31.91 -5.54
C TRP A 437 -14.51 -33.27 -5.01
N LYS A 438 -13.80 -33.88 -4.05
CA LYS A 438 -14.24 -35.10 -3.34
C LYS A 438 -14.48 -34.77 -1.87
N PRO A 439 -15.70 -34.38 -1.49
CA PRO A 439 -16.01 -33.98 -0.13
C PRO A 439 -15.90 -35.15 0.87
N GLU A 440 -15.15 -34.90 1.94
CA GLU A 440 -15.05 -35.81 3.08
C GLU A 440 -15.95 -35.34 4.22
N LYS A 441 -16.77 -36.28 4.76
CA LYS A 441 -17.74 -35.95 5.79
C LYS A 441 -17.06 -35.70 7.14
N VAL A 442 -17.46 -34.60 7.79
CA VAL A 442 -17.08 -34.33 9.18
C VAL A 442 -18.33 -34.40 10.05
N ASP A 443 -18.32 -35.30 11.00
CA ASP A 443 -19.45 -35.56 11.89
C ASP A 443 -19.76 -34.33 12.77
N ASN A 444 -21.04 -34.12 13.03
CA ASN A 444 -21.57 -33.05 13.89
C ASN A 444 -21.39 -31.60 13.38
N MET A 445 -20.78 -31.33 12.23
CA MET A 445 -20.69 -29.94 11.74
C MET A 445 -22.04 -29.25 11.75
N LYS A 446 -23.06 -29.84 11.14
CA LYS A 446 -24.42 -29.27 11.06
C LYS A 446 -24.99 -28.84 12.41
N LYS A 447 -24.60 -29.47 13.52
CA LYS A 447 -25.08 -29.15 14.87
C LYS A 447 -24.71 -27.74 15.31
N TYR A 448 -23.59 -27.23 14.81
CA TYR A 448 -23.03 -25.93 15.17
C TYR A 448 -23.21 -24.88 14.05
N LEU A 449 -24.08 -25.14 13.06
CA LEU A 449 -24.39 -24.19 12.01
C LEU A 449 -25.40 -23.17 12.52
N SER A 450 -24.95 -22.11 13.14
CA SER A 450 -25.73 -20.96 13.61
C SER A 450 -24.86 -19.72 13.70
N GLU A 451 -25.46 -18.58 13.92
CA GLU A 451 -24.76 -17.30 14.16
C GLU A 451 -23.87 -17.32 15.41
N ASP A 452 -24.12 -18.25 16.35
CA ASP A 452 -23.30 -18.43 17.56
C ASP A 452 -21.95 -19.07 17.30
N TYR A 453 -21.69 -19.62 16.12
CA TYR A 453 -20.48 -20.37 15.80
C TYR A 453 -19.95 -20.04 14.41
N MET A 454 -18.63 -20.08 14.30
CA MET A 454 -17.89 -20.18 13.04
C MET A 454 -17.15 -21.53 13.00
N TYR A 455 -16.59 -21.91 11.84
CA TYR A 455 -15.73 -23.07 11.75
C TYR A 455 -14.29 -22.66 11.52
N ALA A 456 -13.36 -23.33 12.21
CA ALA A 456 -11.94 -23.26 11.94
C ALA A 456 -11.49 -24.60 11.34
N VAL A 457 -10.83 -24.54 10.19
CA VAL A 457 -10.22 -25.70 9.52
C VAL A 457 -8.71 -25.53 9.56
N VAL A 458 -8.03 -26.45 10.25
CA VAL A 458 -6.56 -26.51 10.29
C VAL A 458 -6.07 -27.34 9.11
N TYR A 459 -5.23 -26.75 8.27
CA TYR A 459 -4.87 -27.32 6.98
C TYR A 459 -3.41 -27.02 6.59
N ASP A 460 -2.93 -27.74 5.57
CA ASP A 460 -1.64 -27.54 4.92
C ASP A 460 -1.86 -27.60 3.41
N SER A 461 -1.96 -26.45 2.79
CA SER A 461 -2.01 -26.25 1.35
C SER A 461 -1.89 -24.75 1.02
N THR A 462 -1.63 -24.43 -0.25
CA THR A 462 -1.57 -23.04 -0.73
C THR A 462 -2.93 -22.37 -0.83
N VAL A 463 -4.02 -23.15 -0.81
CA VAL A 463 -5.40 -22.64 -0.88
C VAL A 463 -6.21 -23.27 0.24
N PRO A 464 -6.99 -22.50 1.02
CA PRO A 464 -7.85 -23.05 2.06
C PRO A 464 -8.82 -24.11 1.51
N PRO A 465 -9.06 -25.23 2.23
CA PRO A 465 -10.08 -26.20 1.85
C PRO A 465 -11.46 -25.54 1.85
N ALA A 466 -12.38 -26.04 1.04
CA ALA A 466 -13.78 -25.59 1.07
C ALA A 466 -14.56 -26.33 2.17
N ILE A 467 -15.52 -25.64 2.82
CA ILE A 467 -16.60 -26.31 3.52
C ILE A 467 -17.76 -26.53 2.53
N VAL A 468 -18.27 -27.74 2.46
CA VAL A 468 -19.28 -28.12 1.49
C VAL A 468 -20.58 -28.44 2.20
N MET A 469 -21.68 -27.84 1.74
CA MET A 469 -23.02 -28.09 2.22
C MET A 469 -23.79 -28.94 1.20
N GLN A 470 -24.31 -30.08 1.63
CA GLN A 470 -25.25 -30.87 0.83
C GLN A 470 -26.66 -30.53 1.24
N THR A 471 -27.51 -30.16 0.28
CA THR A 471 -28.95 -29.97 0.52
C THR A 471 -29.76 -31.09 -0.07
N SER A 472 -30.82 -31.50 0.64
CA SER A 472 -31.76 -32.59 0.22
C SER A 472 -33.14 -32.07 -0.13
N THR A 473 -33.43 -30.80 0.14
CA THR A 473 -34.68 -30.09 -0.16
C THR A 473 -34.31 -28.77 -0.86
N GLY A 474 -35.31 -28.04 -1.32
CA GLY A 474 -35.03 -26.83 -2.10
C GLY A 474 -34.60 -27.18 -3.51
N THR A 475 -33.49 -26.55 -4.01
CA THR A 475 -32.91 -26.88 -5.32
C THR A 475 -32.14 -28.21 -5.31
N GLY A 476 -31.73 -28.69 -4.12
CA GLY A 476 -30.96 -29.93 -3.91
C GLY A 476 -29.59 -29.91 -4.58
N GLY A 477 -28.56 -29.68 -3.84
CA GLY A 477 -27.21 -29.51 -4.44
C GLY A 477 -26.06 -29.71 -3.48
N TRP A 478 -24.88 -29.56 -4.02
CA TRP A 478 -23.62 -29.51 -3.31
C TRP A 478 -23.03 -28.12 -3.46
N TYR A 479 -22.94 -27.35 -2.38
CA TYR A 479 -22.50 -25.96 -2.38
C TYR A 479 -21.18 -25.80 -1.66
N TYR A 480 -20.19 -25.35 -2.38
CA TYR A 480 -18.83 -25.13 -1.88
C TYR A 480 -18.69 -23.71 -1.35
N THR A 481 -18.44 -23.58 -0.06
CA THR A 481 -18.08 -22.31 0.56
C THR A 481 -16.57 -22.17 0.49
N LEU A 482 -16.11 -21.29 -0.40
CA LEU A 482 -14.71 -21.00 -0.60
C LEU A 482 -14.32 -19.78 0.26
N LEU A 483 -13.13 -19.76 0.77
CA LEU A 483 -12.55 -18.59 1.41
C LEU A 483 -11.49 -17.96 0.52
N ASN A 484 -11.37 -16.66 0.64
CA ASN A 484 -10.19 -15.95 0.25
C ASN A 484 -9.16 -16.02 1.40
N ASP A 485 -7.89 -15.87 1.08
CA ASP A 485 -6.77 -16.02 2.04
C ASP A 485 -6.82 -15.07 3.23
N ASP A 486 -7.61 -14.01 3.18
CA ASP A 486 -7.77 -13.01 4.25
C ASP A 486 -8.45 -13.54 5.54
N LYS A 487 -9.10 -14.70 5.47
CA LYS A 487 -9.69 -15.38 6.62
C LYS A 487 -8.84 -16.55 7.13
N SER A 488 -7.57 -16.62 6.71
CA SER A 488 -6.64 -17.65 7.12
C SER A 488 -5.54 -17.07 7.99
N VAL A 489 -5.24 -17.70 9.10
CA VAL A 489 -4.17 -17.34 10.04
C VAL A 489 -3.41 -18.62 10.40
N ASP A 490 -2.11 -18.64 10.20
CA ASP A 490 -1.23 -19.72 10.66
C ASP A 490 -1.83 -21.15 10.45
N PHE A 491 -1.98 -21.57 9.21
CA PHE A 491 -2.57 -22.88 8.85
C PHE A 491 -4.04 -23.08 9.28
N THR A 492 -4.78 -22.01 9.60
CA THR A 492 -6.17 -22.12 10.04
C THR A 492 -7.06 -21.20 9.22
N ALA A 493 -8.07 -21.76 8.55
CA ALA A 493 -9.09 -21.03 7.79
C ALA A 493 -10.37 -20.91 8.61
N PHE A 494 -10.96 -19.70 8.66
CA PHE A 494 -12.16 -19.40 9.42
C PHE A 494 -13.37 -19.17 8.51
N TYR A 495 -14.49 -19.87 8.75
CA TYR A 495 -15.72 -19.81 7.98
C TYR A 495 -16.86 -19.34 8.88
N THR A 496 -17.44 -18.18 8.58
CA THR A 496 -18.54 -17.60 9.35
C THR A 496 -19.90 -18.13 8.88
N TYR A 497 -20.92 -17.98 9.71
CA TYR A 497 -22.31 -18.31 9.32
C TYR A 497 -22.74 -17.55 8.07
N ASP A 498 -22.37 -16.27 7.95
CA ASP A 498 -22.71 -15.44 6.81
C ASP A 498 -22.09 -15.92 5.49
N ASP A 499 -20.90 -16.52 5.53
CA ASP A 499 -20.27 -17.12 4.35
C ASP A 499 -21.18 -18.22 3.77
N PHE A 500 -21.73 -19.08 4.64
CA PHE A 500 -22.63 -20.15 4.22
C PHE A 500 -23.97 -19.62 3.72
N MET A 501 -24.53 -18.63 4.43
CA MET A 501 -25.82 -18.03 4.07
C MET A 501 -25.74 -17.30 2.74
N SER A 502 -24.63 -16.64 2.44
CA SER A 502 -24.40 -16.01 1.14
C SER A 502 -24.41 -17.04 0.00
N VAL A 503 -23.70 -18.15 0.16
CA VAL A 503 -23.67 -19.23 -0.85
C VAL A 503 -25.06 -19.84 -1.06
N LEU A 504 -25.79 -20.14 0.01
CA LEU A 504 -27.14 -20.71 -0.09
C LEU A 504 -28.12 -19.72 -0.74
N LYS A 505 -28.11 -18.47 -0.34
CA LYS A 505 -28.96 -17.41 -0.91
C LYS A 505 -28.73 -17.24 -2.42
N ASN A 506 -27.46 -17.22 -2.84
CA ASN A 506 -27.10 -17.09 -4.25
C ASN A 506 -27.60 -18.28 -5.10
N ASN A 507 -27.81 -19.43 -4.46
CA ASN A 507 -28.34 -20.65 -5.09
C ASN A 507 -29.82 -20.88 -4.80
N ASN A 508 -30.56 -19.88 -4.27
CA ASN A 508 -31.96 -19.97 -3.88
C ASN A 508 -32.25 -21.13 -2.92
N ASP A 509 -31.33 -21.43 -2.01
CA ASP A 509 -31.47 -22.47 -1.00
C ASP A 509 -31.39 -21.89 0.42
N SER A 510 -31.56 -22.70 1.46
CA SER A 510 -31.62 -22.27 2.85
C SER A 510 -30.91 -23.24 3.80
N ALA A 511 -30.53 -22.75 4.98
CA ALA A 511 -29.88 -23.55 6.03
C ALA A 511 -30.74 -24.76 6.46
N SER A 512 -32.07 -24.66 6.42
CA SER A 512 -32.99 -25.76 6.76
C SER A 512 -32.96 -26.91 5.75
N ALA A 513 -32.53 -26.65 4.51
CA ALA A 513 -32.39 -27.64 3.46
C ALA A 513 -31.10 -28.48 3.58
N ILE A 514 -30.13 -28.05 4.38
CA ILE A 514 -28.87 -28.76 4.54
C ILE A 514 -29.11 -30.14 5.20
N SER A 515 -28.68 -31.19 4.54
CA SER A 515 -28.68 -32.55 5.07
C SER A 515 -27.37 -32.88 5.83
N ASP A 516 -26.25 -32.60 5.21
CA ASP A 516 -24.91 -32.87 5.72
C ASP A 516 -23.92 -31.78 5.35
N MET A 517 -22.78 -31.74 6.06
CA MET A 517 -21.65 -30.87 5.80
C MET A 517 -20.35 -31.67 5.70
N TYR A 518 -19.43 -31.15 4.88
CA TYR A 518 -18.20 -31.83 4.49
C TYR A 518 -17.06 -30.81 4.36
N VAL A 519 -15.84 -31.31 4.24
CA VAL A 519 -14.66 -30.53 3.82
C VAL A 519 -14.13 -31.10 2.51
N SER A 520 -13.56 -30.25 1.64
CA SER A 520 -13.02 -30.68 0.33
C SER A 520 -11.84 -29.81 -0.06
N ALA A 521 -10.86 -30.35 -0.75
CA ALA A 521 -9.94 -29.51 -1.49
C ALA A 521 -10.68 -28.80 -2.61
N HIS A 522 -10.34 -27.52 -2.85
CA HIS A 522 -10.91 -26.74 -3.94
C HIS A 522 -10.10 -26.91 -5.23
N SER A 523 -8.77 -26.81 -5.13
CA SER A 523 -7.84 -26.96 -6.25
C SER A 523 -6.57 -27.68 -5.76
N GLY A 524 -6.10 -28.65 -6.53
CA GLY A 524 -4.94 -29.43 -6.11
C GLY A 524 -5.23 -30.34 -4.91
N ASP A 525 -4.17 -30.86 -4.31
CA ASP A 525 -4.23 -31.66 -3.11
C ASP A 525 -4.13 -30.76 -1.87
N SER A 526 -4.92 -31.05 -0.85
CA SER A 526 -4.91 -30.36 0.42
C SER A 526 -4.91 -31.36 1.55
N LYS A 527 -4.32 -31.00 2.67
CA LYS A 527 -4.25 -31.85 3.86
C LYS A 527 -4.87 -31.13 5.04
N ILE A 528 -5.88 -31.74 5.65
CA ILE A 528 -6.50 -31.18 6.86
C ILE A 528 -6.04 -31.94 8.10
N TYR A 529 -5.82 -31.20 9.16
CA TYR A 529 -5.39 -31.72 10.47
C TYR A 529 -6.46 -31.58 11.54
N GLY A 530 -7.37 -30.61 11.40
CA GLY A 530 -8.45 -30.41 12.34
C GLY A 530 -9.61 -29.61 11.78
N VAL A 531 -10.80 -29.85 12.35
CA VAL A 531 -11.99 -29.03 12.13
C VAL A 531 -12.63 -28.74 13.49
N TYR A 532 -12.91 -27.48 13.75
CA TYR A 532 -13.43 -27.01 15.04
C TYR A 532 -14.67 -26.13 14.81
N ALA A 533 -15.64 -26.23 15.73
CA ALA A 533 -16.66 -25.20 15.89
C ALA A 533 -16.14 -24.19 16.93
N VAL A 534 -16.08 -22.93 16.54
CA VAL A 534 -15.53 -21.84 17.32
C VAL A 534 -16.66 -20.91 17.72
N PRO A 535 -16.90 -20.60 19.00
CA PRO A 535 -17.91 -19.63 19.39
C PRO A 535 -17.66 -18.29 18.70
N ALA A 536 -18.71 -17.64 18.20
CA ALA A 536 -18.60 -16.41 17.41
C ALA A 536 -17.99 -15.23 18.19
N ASN A 537 -18.07 -15.26 19.51
CA ASN A 537 -17.47 -14.28 20.42
C ASN A 537 -16.05 -14.64 20.89
N SER A 538 -15.49 -15.80 20.45
CA SER A 538 -14.10 -16.17 20.76
C SER A 538 -13.15 -15.18 20.09
N GLN A 539 -12.09 -14.81 20.80
CA GLN A 539 -10.99 -14.05 20.20
C GLN A 539 -10.32 -14.91 19.13
N GLN A 540 -10.37 -14.46 17.89
CA GLN A 540 -9.57 -15.09 16.84
C GLN A 540 -8.09 -14.81 17.12
N PRO A 541 -7.20 -15.79 16.84
CA PRO A 541 -5.78 -15.51 16.85
C PRO A 541 -5.51 -14.40 15.83
N THR A 542 -5.01 -13.25 16.29
CA THR A 542 -4.48 -12.23 15.40
C THR A 542 -3.04 -12.60 15.06
N THR A 543 -2.62 -12.35 13.82
CA THR A 543 -1.20 -12.28 13.49
C THR A 543 -0.62 -11.05 14.20
N GLU A 544 -0.22 -11.19 15.45
CA GLU A 544 0.70 -10.23 16.05
C GLU A 544 2.08 -10.53 15.50
N GLU A 545 2.67 -9.55 14.81
CA GLU A 545 4.09 -9.53 14.49
C GLU A 545 4.90 -9.82 15.76
N PRO A 546 5.97 -10.64 15.70
CA PRO A 546 6.82 -10.85 16.84
C PRO A 546 7.59 -9.56 17.14
N THR A 547 7.16 -8.83 18.13
CA THR A 547 7.97 -7.77 18.75
C THR A 547 9.20 -8.43 19.35
N THR A 548 10.33 -8.38 18.67
CA THR A 548 11.63 -8.71 19.22
C THR A 548 12.11 -7.56 20.10
N GLU A 549 11.61 -7.48 21.32
CA GLU A 549 12.31 -6.80 22.38
C GLU A 549 13.16 -7.80 23.18
N PRO A 550 14.42 -7.51 23.46
CA PRO A 550 15.25 -8.37 24.27
C PRO A 550 14.79 -8.30 25.73
N VAL A 551 14.35 -9.42 26.25
CA VAL A 551 14.04 -9.60 27.69
C VAL A 551 15.33 -9.37 28.49
N THR A 552 15.42 -8.23 29.17
CA THR A 552 16.24 -8.10 30.37
C THR A 552 15.30 -7.97 31.55
N GLU A 553 15.20 -9.04 32.35
CA GLU A 553 14.61 -8.92 33.68
C GLU A 553 15.36 -7.90 34.52
N PRO A 554 14.65 -7.07 35.26
CA PRO A 554 15.03 -6.71 36.61
C PRO A 554 13.91 -7.01 37.59
N THR A 555 14.21 -7.91 38.50
CA THR A 555 13.54 -8.02 39.80
C THR A 555 13.52 -6.71 40.54
N THR A 556 12.34 -6.10 40.73
CA THR A 556 12.06 -5.25 41.87
C THR A 556 10.56 -5.29 42.20
N GLU A 557 10.28 -5.36 43.49
CA GLU A 557 8.97 -5.47 44.15
C GLU A 557 7.97 -4.36 43.76
N PRO A 558 6.67 -4.58 43.88
CA PRO A 558 5.63 -3.67 43.42
C PRO A 558 5.56 -2.43 44.32
N THR A 559 5.91 -1.29 43.73
CA THR A 559 5.54 0.00 44.30
C THR A 559 4.11 0.29 43.88
N THR A 560 3.25 0.48 44.87
CA THR A 560 1.88 0.98 44.76
C THR A 560 1.86 2.26 43.93
N VAL A 561 1.24 2.19 42.75
CA VAL A 561 0.88 3.38 41.97
C VAL A 561 -0.32 4.02 42.66
N THR A 562 -0.16 5.22 43.13
CA THR A 562 -1.26 6.05 43.62
C THR A 562 -2.00 6.61 42.39
N GLU A 563 -3.30 6.31 42.32
CA GLU A 563 -4.20 6.92 41.33
C GLU A 563 -4.18 8.46 41.47
N PRO A 564 -4.27 9.20 40.34
CA PRO A 564 -4.42 10.65 40.40
C PRO A 564 -5.79 11.00 40.99
N THR A 565 -5.79 11.77 42.05
CA THR A 565 -7.01 12.30 42.69
C THR A 565 -7.18 13.77 42.33
N ASP A 566 -8.41 14.16 41.99
CA ASP A 566 -8.88 15.55 41.93
C ASP A 566 -8.52 16.29 43.25
N PRO A 567 -8.37 17.64 43.25
CA PRO A 567 -8.15 18.45 44.45
C PRO A 567 -9.22 18.28 45.53
N THR A 568 -10.37 17.65 45.25
CA THR A 568 -11.43 17.29 46.20
C THR A 568 -11.27 15.91 46.83
N GLY A 569 -10.35 15.08 46.33
CA GLY A 569 -10.03 13.74 46.88
C GLY A 569 -10.94 12.62 46.44
N GLU A 570 -11.76 12.79 45.39
CA GLU A 570 -12.54 11.74 44.76
C GLU A 570 -11.79 11.18 43.54
N ALA A 571 -11.91 9.88 43.30
CA ALA A 571 -11.29 9.22 42.11
C ALA A 571 -11.93 9.74 40.82
N VAL A 572 -11.12 10.15 39.86
CA VAL A 572 -11.60 10.59 38.53
C VAL A 572 -12.11 9.37 37.78
N LEU A 573 -13.40 9.36 37.43
CA LEU A 573 -14.00 8.29 36.67
C LEU A 573 -13.71 8.50 35.18
N LYS A 574 -12.72 7.77 34.66
CA LYS A 574 -12.36 7.77 33.21
C LYS A 574 -13.55 7.31 32.37
N GLY A 575 -13.82 8.01 31.27
CA GLY A 575 -14.93 7.71 30.39
C GLY A 575 -16.25 8.43 30.73
N ASP A 576 -16.41 9.00 31.92
CA ASP A 576 -17.57 9.80 32.30
C ASP A 576 -17.44 11.24 31.76
N VAL A 577 -17.69 11.38 30.46
CA VAL A 577 -17.55 12.64 29.70
C VAL A 577 -18.74 13.57 29.97
N THR A 578 -19.89 13.01 30.32
CA THR A 578 -21.10 13.79 30.71
C THR A 578 -21.02 14.36 32.12
N LEU A 579 -20.08 13.92 32.95
CA LEU A 579 -19.87 14.29 34.33
C LEU A 579 -21.08 13.93 35.25
N ASP A 580 -21.76 12.84 34.93
CA ASP A 580 -22.93 12.36 35.69
C ASP A 580 -22.58 11.22 36.66
N ASN A 581 -21.30 10.87 36.79
CA ASN A 581 -20.72 9.78 37.56
C ASN A 581 -21.12 8.38 37.10
N THR A 582 -21.50 8.25 35.83
CA THR A 582 -21.71 6.95 35.15
C THR A 582 -21.04 6.95 33.78
N VAL A 583 -20.59 5.81 33.35
CA VAL A 583 -20.01 5.68 31.97
C VAL A 583 -20.99 4.92 31.12
N THR A 584 -21.62 5.59 30.18
CA THR A 584 -22.72 5.07 29.37
C THR A 584 -22.57 5.43 27.89
N ILE A 585 -23.49 4.99 27.06
CA ILE A 585 -23.55 5.38 25.64
C ILE A 585 -23.70 6.92 25.47
N ALA A 586 -24.20 7.64 26.47
CA ALA A 586 -24.31 9.09 26.42
C ALA A 586 -22.94 9.77 26.35
N ASP A 587 -21.95 9.21 27.04
CA ASP A 587 -20.55 9.69 27.06
C ASP A 587 -19.89 9.46 25.71
N VAL A 588 -20.14 8.32 25.08
CA VAL A 588 -19.70 8.02 23.73
C VAL A 588 -20.27 9.04 22.74
N VAL A 589 -21.55 9.34 22.83
CA VAL A 589 -22.22 10.32 21.96
C VAL A 589 -21.66 11.72 22.18
N LEU A 590 -21.38 12.10 23.43
CA LEU A 590 -20.83 13.42 23.74
C LEU A 590 -19.39 13.56 23.25
N LEU A 591 -18.56 12.51 23.40
CA LEU A 591 -17.21 12.47 22.84
C LEU A 591 -17.23 12.53 21.31
N GLN A 592 -18.14 11.83 20.64
CA GLN A 592 -18.28 11.92 19.18
C GLN A 592 -18.67 13.33 18.73
N LYS A 593 -19.53 14.04 19.45
CA LYS A 593 -19.88 15.44 19.16
C LYS A 593 -18.67 16.38 19.29
N TYR A 594 -17.82 16.15 20.28
CA TYR A 594 -16.56 16.88 20.42
C TYR A 594 -15.66 16.64 19.19
N LEU A 595 -15.48 15.39 18.78
CA LEU A 595 -14.63 15.03 17.64
C LEU A 595 -15.09 15.68 16.32
N ILE A 596 -16.40 15.80 16.11
CA ILE A 596 -16.96 16.51 14.94
C ILE A 596 -17.09 18.03 15.15
N LYS A 597 -16.52 18.58 16.23
CA LYS A 597 -16.52 20.01 16.58
C LYS A 597 -17.91 20.63 16.75
N SER A 598 -18.93 19.84 17.09
CA SER A 598 -20.28 20.32 17.40
C SER A 598 -20.47 20.65 18.88
N GLU A 599 -19.55 20.24 19.75
CA GLU A 599 -19.51 20.55 21.18
C GLU A 599 -18.07 20.89 21.59
N ALA A 600 -17.91 21.69 22.65
CA ALA A 600 -16.61 22.01 23.25
C ALA A 600 -16.52 21.37 24.62
N PHE A 601 -15.36 20.85 25.00
CA PHE A 601 -15.12 20.25 26.32
C PHE A 601 -14.53 21.25 27.29
N THR A 602 -14.87 21.09 28.56
CA THR A 602 -14.13 21.66 29.70
C THR A 602 -12.85 20.86 29.92
N ASP A 603 -11.89 21.41 30.67
CA ASP A 603 -10.65 20.71 31.03
C ASP A 603 -10.95 19.37 31.74
N GLU A 604 -11.97 19.33 32.62
CA GLU A 604 -12.39 18.10 33.29
C GLU A 604 -12.99 17.05 32.33
N GLN A 605 -13.79 17.47 31.37
CA GLN A 605 -14.33 16.57 30.36
C GLN A 605 -13.22 16.05 29.45
N PHE A 606 -12.23 16.90 29.16
CA PHE A 606 -11.06 16.50 28.37
C PHE A 606 -10.28 15.41 29.08
N ASP A 607 -9.94 15.59 30.36
CA ASP A 607 -9.20 14.61 31.16
C ASP A 607 -9.93 13.27 31.28
N ARG A 608 -11.28 13.29 31.36
CA ARG A 608 -12.08 12.06 31.42
C ARG A 608 -12.29 11.39 30.08
N ALA A 609 -12.24 12.13 28.97
CA ALA A 609 -12.41 11.64 27.62
C ALA A 609 -11.12 11.06 27.02
N ASP A 610 -9.96 11.45 27.52
CA ASP A 610 -8.66 10.91 27.10
C ASP A 610 -8.48 9.50 27.71
N MET A 611 -8.96 8.49 27.00
CA MET A 611 -9.03 7.12 27.49
C MET A 611 -7.68 6.39 27.55
N ASN A 612 -6.69 6.91 26.83
CA ASN A 612 -5.36 6.30 26.71
C ASN A 612 -4.23 7.14 27.35
N ASP A 613 -4.58 8.26 27.99
CA ASP A 613 -3.68 9.18 28.69
C ASP A 613 -2.58 9.79 27.81
N ASP A 614 -2.85 9.96 26.48
CA ASP A 614 -1.89 10.55 25.54
C ASP A 614 -1.98 12.09 25.44
N SER A 615 -2.82 12.71 26.26
CA SER A 615 -3.13 14.15 26.29
C SER A 615 -3.76 14.70 25.02
N ARG A 616 -4.41 13.83 24.24
CA ARG A 616 -5.15 14.16 23.03
C ARG A 616 -6.48 13.43 23.02
N ILE A 617 -7.53 14.09 22.51
CA ILE A 617 -8.79 13.42 22.25
C ILE A 617 -8.95 13.19 20.77
N ASN A 618 -9.05 11.92 20.39
CA ASN A 618 -9.16 11.50 19.02
C ASN A 618 -10.08 10.26 18.87
N ILE A 619 -10.11 9.65 17.69
CA ILE A 619 -10.98 8.50 17.42
C ILE A 619 -10.63 7.28 18.29
N PHE A 620 -9.39 7.14 18.75
CA PHE A 620 -8.98 6.01 19.59
C PHE A 620 -9.63 6.07 20.96
N ASP A 621 -9.82 7.27 21.52
CA ASP A 621 -10.54 7.46 22.78
C ASP A 621 -12.01 7.10 22.64
N ALA A 622 -12.64 7.49 21.52
CA ALA A 622 -14.02 7.11 21.23
C ALA A 622 -14.19 5.59 21.06
N VAL A 623 -13.22 4.92 20.47
CA VAL A 623 -13.20 3.45 20.34
C VAL A 623 -12.98 2.79 21.71
N ALA A 624 -12.05 3.31 22.51
CA ALA A 624 -11.77 2.79 23.86
C ALA A 624 -13.00 2.96 24.77
N LEU A 625 -13.64 4.12 24.73
CA LEU A 625 -14.84 4.39 25.51
C LEU A 625 -16.03 3.50 25.07
N ARG A 626 -16.24 3.30 23.77
CA ARG A 626 -17.26 2.36 23.27
C ARG A 626 -17.02 0.93 23.75
N ARG A 627 -15.78 0.48 23.76
CA ARG A 627 -15.42 -0.85 24.28
C ARG A 627 -15.69 -0.96 25.76
N TYR A 628 -15.37 0.09 26.53
CA TYR A 628 -15.62 0.13 27.97
C TYR A 628 -17.12 0.00 28.26
N VAL A 629 -17.97 0.80 27.60
CA VAL A 629 -19.44 0.77 27.76
C VAL A 629 -20.01 -0.61 27.34
N ALA A 630 -19.55 -1.18 26.21
CA ALA A 630 -20.04 -2.47 25.74
C ALA A 630 -19.65 -3.65 26.65
N LEU A 631 -18.57 -3.55 27.40
CA LEU A 631 -18.16 -4.55 28.39
C LEU A 631 -18.97 -4.44 29.69
N ASP A 632 -19.41 -3.24 30.07
CA ASP A 632 -20.20 -3.00 31.28
C ASP A 632 -21.67 -3.41 31.09
N GLU A 633 -22.25 -3.19 29.91
CA GLU A 633 -23.60 -3.68 29.56
C GLU A 633 -23.70 -5.21 29.47
N SER A 634 -22.59 -5.94 29.36
CA SER A 634 -22.56 -7.40 29.35
C SER A 634 -22.52 -8.02 30.76
N ALA A 635 -22.45 -7.19 31.81
CA ALA A 635 -22.35 -7.60 33.20
C ALA A 635 -23.71 -7.52 33.97
N GLU A 636 -24.77 -7.00 33.32
CA GLU A 636 -26.17 -7.11 33.76
C GLU A 636 -26.91 -8.22 32.98
#